data_f2f5bb72aa0281191a24be50b29006c1
#
_entry.id   f2f5bb72aa0281191a24be50b29006c1
#
_cell.length_a   1.000
_cell.length_b   1.000
_cell.length_c   1.000
_cell.angle_alpha   90.00
_cell.angle_beta   90.00
_cell.angle_gamma   90.00
#
_symmetry.space_group_name_H-M   'P 1'
#
loop_
_entity.id
_entity.type
_entity.pdbx_description
1 polymer ?
#
loop_
_entity_poly.entity_id
_entity_poly.type
_entity_poly.pdbx_seq_one_letter_code
_entity_poly.pdbx_strand_id
1 'polypeptide(L)'
;MSTSIARIAISAALIACLLVAWPGSLPSAAASLDAQESDLVAAVNSFRGARGLARMAVSDTLTFASKWMATDMAVYNYFSHTSRDGRAPVQRMSDAGYPGPQTYTGENIAGGYSSANEVLNGWINSPAHYAVLTNPNYRAIGVGRAYSDNSSYHNYWVMDVGGIVDAQVAVPTMDLGYHAGWAGQSPDVTLSPGQTATMVVALRNNGYRGWYRGYPGQQANLCTADPLDTQRWDLMDGWPSASRIATTTTAYVGPGQVGWFQFQVRGPSTPGRYVLRVRGVIDGATWLEDPGVYWTITVR
;
A
#
# COMPACT_ATOMS: atom_id res chain seq x y z
N MET A 1 45.57 45.36 -51.63
CA MET A 1 45.13 43.98 -51.29
C MET A 1 44.52 44.08 -49.90
N SER A 2 43.19 44.13 -49.86
CA SER A 2 42.44 44.32 -48.59
C SER A 2 41.66 43.02 -48.33
N THR A 3 42.00 42.33 -47.25
CA THR A 3 41.34 41.12 -46.80
C THR A 3 40.25 41.48 -45.81
N SER A 4 39.00 41.30 -46.22
CA SER A 4 37.83 41.44 -45.35
C SER A 4 37.69 40.19 -44.48
N ILE A 5 37.66 40.39 -43.14
CA ILE A 5 37.34 39.34 -42.15
C ILE A 5 35.85 39.46 -41.88
N ALA A 6 35.11 38.39 -42.25
CA ALA A 6 33.69 38.22 -41.94
C ALA A 6 33.54 37.84 -40.47
N ARG A 7 32.78 38.62 -39.69
CA ARG A 7 32.37 38.27 -38.31
C ARG A 7 31.10 37.42 -38.37
N ILE A 8 31.19 36.19 -37.93
CA ILE A 8 30.03 35.32 -37.70
C ILE A 8 29.43 35.69 -36.34
N ALA A 9 28.20 36.19 -36.37
CA ALA A 9 27.42 36.40 -35.14
C ALA A 9 26.74 35.09 -34.75
N ILE A 10 27.08 34.54 -33.58
CA ILE A 10 26.39 33.39 -32.98
C ILE A 10 25.24 33.93 -32.16
N SER A 11 24.00 33.73 -32.62
CA SER A 11 22.80 34.01 -31.85
C SER A 11 22.57 32.92 -30.82
N ALA A 12 22.72 33.25 -29.54
CA ALA A 12 22.35 32.39 -28.44
C ALA A 12 20.82 32.41 -28.29
N ALA A 13 20.16 31.31 -28.65
CA ALA A 13 18.74 31.10 -28.38
C ALA A 13 18.58 30.69 -26.90
N LEU A 14 18.02 31.59 -26.08
CA LEU A 14 17.57 31.24 -24.72
C LEU A 14 16.36 30.32 -24.84
N ILE A 15 16.52 29.05 -24.50
CA ILE A 15 15.42 28.12 -24.25
C ILE A 15 14.89 28.43 -22.86
N ALA A 16 13.77 29.15 -22.77
CA ALA A 16 13.02 29.31 -21.53
C ALA A 16 12.31 27.99 -21.22
N CYS A 17 12.84 27.21 -20.26
CA CYS A 17 12.12 26.10 -19.65
C CYS A 17 10.94 26.65 -18.86
N LEU A 18 9.74 26.59 -19.42
CA LEU A 18 8.49 26.78 -18.70
C LEU A 18 8.33 25.58 -17.74
N LEU A 19 8.66 25.79 -16.46
CA LEU A 19 8.24 24.92 -15.38
C LEU A 19 6.72 25.05 -15.24
N VAL A 20 5.97 24.16 -15.87
CA VAL A 20 4.56 23.98 -15.58
C VAL A 20 4.47 23.38 -14.19
N ALA A 21 4.17 24.19 -13.19
CA ALA A 21 3.79 23.73 -11.86
C ALA A 21 2.48 22.96 -12.00
N TRP A 22 2.53 21.64 -11.76
CA TRP A 22 1.35 20.78 -11.68
C TRP A 22 0.65 21.05 -10.34
N PRO A 23 -0.56 21.61 -10.32
CA PRO A 23 -1.32 21.72 -9.07
C PRO A 23 -2.06 20.41 -8.83
N GLY A 24 -1.72 19.69 -7.83
CA GLY A 24 -2.50 18.54 -7.38
C GLY A 24 -1.64 17.44 -6.78
N SER A 25 -1.11 17.65 -5.57
CA SER A 25 -0.79 16.53 -4.70
C SER A 25 -2.11 15.84 -4.37
N LEU A 26 -2.32 14.63 -4.95
CA LEU A 26 -3.37 13.73 -4.49
C LEU A 26 -3.16 13.50 -2.99
N PRO A 27 -4.21 13.49 -2.16
CA PRO A 27 -4.04 13.16 -0.75
C PRO A 27 -3.45 11.75 -0.68
N SER A 28 -2.24 11.65 -0.14
CA SER A 28 -1.66 10.37 0.24
C SER A 28 -2.62 9.74 1.24
N ALA A 29 -3.16 8.56 0.94
CA ALA A 29 -3.90 7.80 1.93
C ALA A 29 -2.96 7.56 3.11
N ALA A 30 -3.26 8.16 4.26
CA ALA A 30 -2.52 7.91 5.48
C ALA A 30 -2.39 6.40 5.71
N ALA A 31 -1.24 5.91 6.14
CA ALA A 31 -1.03 4.50 6.40
C ALA A 31 -1.92 4.09 7.59
N SER A 32 -3.14 3.60 7.31
CA SER A 32 -4.08 3.21 8.36
C SER A 32 -3.60 1.95 9.08
N LEU A 33 -3.64 1.97 10.40
CA LEU A 33 -3.45 0.78 11.22
C LEU A 33 -4.65 -0.16 11.08
N ASP A 34 -4.41 -1.47 10.99
CA ASP A 34 -5.47 -2.45 11.21
C ASP A 34 -5.81 -2.59 12.70
N ALA A 35 -6.81 -3.43 13.02
CA ALA A 35 -7.26 -3.61 14.40
C ALA A 35 -6.14 -4.12 15.33
N GLN A 36 -5.37 -5.11 14.88
CA GLN A 36 -4.28 -5.70 15.66
C GLN A 36 -3.07 -4.75 15.81
N GLU A 37 -2.78 -3.98 14.77
CA GLU A 37 -1.75 -2.92 14.83
C GLU A 37 -2.16 -1.81 15.80
N SER A 38 -3.43 -1.41 15.78
CA SER A 38 -4.01 -0.44 16.72
C SER A 38 -3.97 -0.95 18.16
N ASP A 39 -4.28 -2.23 18.38
CA ASP A 39 -4.19 -2.89 19.69
C ASP A 39 -2.75 -2.88 20.21
N LEU A 40 -1.77 -3.14 19.35
CA LEU A 40 -0.35 -3.11 19.74
C LEU A 40 0.10 -1.70 20.13
N VAL A 41 -0.29 -0.67 19.38
CA VAL A 41 -0.02 0.74 19.75
C VAL A 41 -0.63 1.08 21.09
N ALA A 42 -1.89 0.69 21.33
CA ALA A 42 -2.59 0.94 22.57
C ALA A 42 -1.90 0.23 23.76
N ALA A 43 -1.53 -1.04 23.59
CA ALA A 43 -0.86 -1.85 24.60
C ALA A 43 0.52 -1.29 24.94
N VAL A 44 1.34 -0.93 23.94
CA VAL A 44 2.64 -0.28 24.13
C VAL A 44 2.50 1.04 24.89
N ASN A 45 1.54 1.88 24.49
CA ASN A 45 1.30 3.16 25.15
C ASN A 45 0.79 3.00 26.60
N SER A 46 -0.01 1.96 26.87
CA SER A 46 -0.44 1.62 28.24
C SER A 46 0.73 1.14 29.09
N PHE A 47 1.58 0.28 28.53
CA PHE A 47 2.81 -0.21 29.18
C PHE A 47 3.77 0.93 29.53
N ARG A 48 3.95 1.90 28.63
CA ARG A 48 4.77 3.10 28.83
C ARG A 48 4.17 4.00 29.90
N GLY A 49 2.88 4.29 29.82
CA GLY A 49 2.17 5.12 30.79
C GLY A 49 2.23 4.60 32.21
N ALA A 50 2.12 3.26 32.41
CA ALA A 50 2.27 2.62 33.70
C ALA A 50 3.70 2.79 34.32
N ARG A 51 4.66 3.24 33.53
CA ARG A 51 6.06 3.52 33.94
C ARG A 51 6.40 5.01 33.97
N GLY A 52 5.40 5.88 33.85
CA GLY A 52 5.61 7.34 33.83
C GLY A 52 6.25 7.87 32.54
N LEU A 53 6.32 7.04 31.50
CA LEU A 53 6.88 7.44 30.21
C LEU A 53 5.80 8.09 29.34
N ALA A 54 6.23 9.03 28.50
CA ALA A 54 5.32 9.67 27.54
C ALA A 54 4.72 8.64 26.58
N ARG A 55 3.41 8.79 26.30
CA ARG A 55 2.76 8.06 25.21
C ARG A 55 3.34 8.55 23.88
N MET A 56 3.42 7.66 22.90
CA MET A 56 3.90 7.96 21.56
C MET A 56 2.71 8.22 20.65
N ALA A 57 2.82 9.26 19.83
CA ALA A 57 1.85 9.55 18.77
C ALA A 57 2.07 8.58 17.59
N VAL A 58 0.98 8.19 16.92
CA VAL A 58 1.10 7.39 15.70
C VAL A 58 1.67 8.27 14.59
N SER A 59 2.73 7.76 13.95
CA SER A 59 3.37 8.38 12.80
C SER A 59 3.03 7.60 11.54
N ASP A 60 2.52 8.28 10.53
CA ASP A 60 2.20 7.66 9.24
C ASP A 60 3.46 7.16 8.53
N THR A 61 4.56 7.92 8.61
CA THR A 61 5.83 7.54 7.97
C THR A 61 6.47 6.33 8.63
N LEU A 62 6.49 6.27 9.96
CA LEU A 62 6.96 5.09 10.69
C LEU A 62 6.04 3.89 10.46
N THR A 63 4.71 4.07 10.47
CA THR A 63 3.75 3.00 10.16
C THR A 63 3.98 2.43 8.77
N PHE A 64 4.24 3.30 7.80
CA PHE A 64 4.56 2.87 6.44
C PHE A 64 5.85 2.04 6.39
N ALA A 65 6.93 2.49 7.03
CA ALA A 65 8.20 1.76 7.10
C ALA A 65 8.03 0.40 7.77
N SER A 66 7.30 0.35 8.89
CA SER A 66 7.00 -0.89 9.63
C SER A 66 6.20 -1.89 8.80
N LYS A 67 5.13 -1.45 8.11
CA LYS A 67 4.31 -2.30 7.24
C LYS A 67 5.12 -2.84 6.07
N TRP A 68 5.94 -1.98 5.46
CA TRP A 68 6.83 -2.40 4.39
C TRP A 68 7.76 -3.53 4.86
N MET A 69 8.42 -3.35 6.01
CA MET A 69 9.37 -4.33 6.54
C MET A 69 8.70 -5.64 6.96
N ALA A 70 7.54 -5.57 7.63
CA ALA A 70 6.78 -6.77 7.98
C ALA A 70 6.40 -7.58 6.72
N THR A 71 5.95 -6.89 5.68
CA THR A 71 5.61 -7.50 4.39
C THR A 71 6.85 -8.10 3.71
N ASP A 72 7.98 -7.40 3.70
CA ASP A 72 9.22 -7.88 3.09
C ASP A 72 9.70 -9.18 3.76
N MET A 73 9.72 -9.22 5.11
CA MET A 73 10.06 -10.43 5.86
C MET A 73 9.10 -11.59 5.58
N ALA A 74 7.79 -11.33 5.54
CA ALA A 74 6.78 -12.35 5.31
C ALA A 74 6.86 -12.93 3.88
N VAL A 75 7.02 -12.06 2.88
CA VAL A 75 7.08 -12.43 1.45
C VAL A 75 8.32 -13.25 1.15
N TYR A 76 9.46 -12.82 1.66
CA TYR A 76 10.74 -13.44 1.34
C TYR A 76 11.23 -14.46 2.38
N ASN A 77 10.37 -14.76 3.38
CA ASN A 77 10.61 -15.76 4.40
C ASN A 77 11.98 -15.59 5.09
N TYR A 78 12.22 -14.44 5.68
CA TYR A 78 13.40 -14.17 6.50
C TYR A 78 13.03 -13.38 7.75
N PHE A 79 13.96 -13.30 8.72
CA PHE A 79 13.77 -12.55 9.96
C PHE A 79 15.06 -11.80 10.29
N SER A 80 15.06 -10.48 10.12
CA SER A 80 16.23 -9.62 10.32
C SER A 80 15.81 -8.16 10.43
N HIS A 81 16.60 -7.35 11.15
CA HIS A 81 16.47 -5.89 11.14
C HIS A 81 16.94 -5.25 9.82
N THR A 82 17.85 -5.89 9.10
CA THR A 82 18.27 -5.44 7.77
C THR A 82 17.35 -6.05 6.73
N SER A 83 16.73 -5.21 5.91
CA SER A 83 15.87 -5.67 4.82
C SER A 83 16.67 -6.39 3.73
N ARG A 84 15.98 -7.16 2.91
CA ARG A 84 16.59 -7.96 1.84
C ARG A 84 17.38 -7.11 0.82
N ASP A 85 16.98 -5.87 0.60
CA ASP A 85 17.67 -4.90 -0.25
C ASP A 85 18.85 -4.20 0.43
N GLY A 86 19.19 -4.61 1.68
CA GLY A 86 20.35 -4.14 2.44
C GLY A 86 20.11 -2.89 3.29
N ARG A 87 18.88 -2.34 3.33
CA ARG A 87 18.59 -1.15 4.15
C ARG A 87 18.49 -1.48 5.63
N ALA A 88 19.15 -0.65 6.45
CA ALA A 88 18.96 -0.64 7.89
C ALA A 88 17.61 0.02 8.27
N PRO A 89 17.09 -0.19 9.51
CA PRO A 89 15.83 0.41 9.95
C PRO A 89 15.75 1.92 9.74
N VAL A 90 16.76 2.67 10.18
CA VAL A 90 16.79 4.13 10.03
C VAL A 90 16.74 4.57 8.56
N GLN A 91 17.32 3.80 7.66
CA GLN A 91 17.25 4.10 6.22
C GLN A 91 15.83 3.92 5.69
N ARG A 92 15.14 2.84 6.06
CA ARG A 92 13.73 2.61 5.68
C ARG A 92 12.81 3.70 6.21
N MET A 93 13.01 4.10 7.49
CA MET A 93 12.26 5.21 8.09
C MET A 93 12.49 6.51 7.32
N SER A 94 13.75 6.81 6.95
CA SER A 94 14.09 8.01 6.18
C SER A 94 13.51 7.98 4.76
N ASP A 95 13.57 6.85 4.09
CA ASP A 95 12.98 6.66 2.75
C ASP A 95 11.45 6.80 2.80
N ALA A 96 10.83 6.45 3.94
CA ALA A 96 9.41 6.68 4.21
C ALA A 96 9.08 8.15 4.56
N GLY A 97 10.09 9.02 4.70
CA GLY A 97 9.93 10.44 5.01
C GLY A 97 10.08 10.80 6.49
N TYR A 98 10.38 9.83 7.37
CA TYR A 98 10.66 10.12 8.77
C TYR A 98 12.05 10.75 8.92
N PRO A 99 12.23 11.82 9.75
CA PRO A 99 13.53 12.48 9.91
C PRO A 99 14.49 11.66 10.78
N GLY A 100 14.68 10.36 10.47
CA GLY A 100 15.44 9.39 11.25
C GLY A 100 16.85 9.80 11.63
N PRO A 101 17.68 10.30 10.67
CA PRO A 101 19.06 10.69 10.97
C PRO A 101 19.20 11.88 11.90
N GLN A 102 18.15 12.67 12.10
CA GLN A 102 18.13 13.87 12.93
C GLN A 102 17.61 13.63 14.34
N THR A 103 17.23 12.39 14.68
CA THR A 103 16.60 12.07 15.97
C THR A 103 16.91 10.66 16.45
N TYR A 104 16.42 10.33 17.64
CA TYR A 104 16.44 8.96 18.13
C TYR A 104 15.51 8.09 17.29
N THR A 105 15.97 6.91 16.91
CA THR A 105 15.16 5.88 16.26
C THR A 105 15.40 4.52 16.90
N GLY A 106 14.44 3.62 16.77
CA GLY A 106 14.57 2.24 17.22
C GLY A 106 13.56 1.37 16.50
N GLU A 107 13.84 0.07 16.48
CA GLU A 107 12.97 -0.93 15.89
C GLU A 107 12.88 -2.16 16.80
N ASN A 108 11.66 -2.68 16.97
CA ASN A 108 11.43 -4.03 17.47
C ASN A 108 10.76 -4.86 16.39
N ILE A 109 11.24 -6.09 16.18
CA ILE A 109 10.60 -7.05 15.28
C ILE A 109 10.18 -8.30 16.06
N ALA A 110 9.14 -8.98 15.58
CA ALA A 110 8.69 -10.25 16.16
C ALA A 110 8.14 -11.17 15.07
N GLY A 111 8.30 -12.48 15.26
CA GLY A 111 7.78 -13.51 14.37
C GLY A 111 7.05 -14.60 15.14
N GLY A 112 5.98 -15.17 14.56
CA GLY A 112 5.25 -16.30 15.13
C GLY A 112 4.15 -15.97 16.12
N TYR A 113 3.98 -14.71 16.51
CA TYR A 113 2.93 -14.28 17.44
C TYR A 113 1.63 -13.98 16.71
N SER A 114 0.51 -14.44 17.26
CA SER A 114 -0.81 -14.30 16.62
C SER A 114 -1.57 -13.04 17.04
N SER A 115 -1.17 -12.41 18.15
CA SER A 115 -1.86 -11.25 18.73
C SER A 115 -0.90 -10.16 19.21
N ALA A 116 -1.40 -8.93 19.27
CA ALA A 116 -0.71 -7.76 19.80
C ALA A 116 -0.17 -7.97 21.23
N ASN A 117 -0.98 -8.60 22.10
CA ASN A 117 -0.59 -8.86 23.48
C ASN A 117 0.56 -9.87 23.59
N GLU A 118 0.56 -10.91 22.77
CA GLU A 118 1.65 -11.87 22.72
C GLU A 118 2.95 -11.22 22.25
N VAL A 119 2.89 -10.37 21.22
CA VAL A 119 4.03 -9.59 20.73
C VAL A 119 4.60 -8.71 21.84
N LEU A 120 3.76 -7.91 22.50
CA LEU A 120 4.21 -7.04 23.58
C LEU A 120 4.84 -7.82 24.72
N ASN A 121 4.24 -8.94 25.13
CA ASN A 121 4.80 -9.80 26.18
C ASN A 121 6.14 -10.39 25.75
N GLY A 122 6.30 -10.82 24.52
CA GLY A 122 7.59 -11.26 23.97
C GLY A 122 8.66 -10.17 24.06
N TRP A 123 8.33 -8.95 23.69
CA TRP A 123 9.26 -7.82 23.79
C TRP A 123 9.57 -7.39 25.22
N ILE A 124 8.59 -7.46 26.14
CA ILE A 124 8.82 -7.17 27.58
C ILE A 124 9.85 -8.13 28.18
N ASN A 125 9.82 -9.39 27.77
CA ASN A 125 10.69 -10.45 28.31
C ASN A 125 12.06 -10.51 27.61
N SER A 126 12.33 -9.65 26.64
CA SER A 126 13.62 -9.56 25.95
C SER A 126 14.34 -8.25 26.31
N PRO A 127 15.54 -8.28 26.93
CA PRO A 127 16.21 -7.07 27.38
C PRO A 127 16.43 -6.03 26.28
N ALA A 128 16.79 -6.45 25.07
CA ALA A 128 17.00 -5.54 23.93
C ALA A 128 15.70 -4.85 23.49
N HIS A 129 14.62 -5.61 23.34
CA HIS A 129 13.32 -5.07 22.96
C HIS A 129 12.70 -4.22 24.08
N TYR A 130 12.90 -4.62 25.35
CA TYR A 130 12.47 -3.85 26.52
C TYR A 130 13.12 -2.47 26.55
N ALA A 131 14.42 -2.39 26.21
CA ALA A 131 15.13 -1.10 26.15
C ALA A 131 14.49 -0.15 25.12
N VAL A 132 14.03 -0.65 23.97
CA VAL A 132 13.28 0.15 22.99
C VAL A 132 11.92 0.58 23.57
N LEU A 133 11.16 -0.34 24.20
CA LEU A 133 9.86 -0.02 24.80
C LEU A 133 9.94 1.06 25.87
N THR A 134 11.05 1.12 26.63
CA THR A 134 11.21 2.00 27.80
C THR A 134 12.06 3.23 27.55
N ASN A 135 12.58 3.42 26.36
CA ASN A 135 13.41 4.59 26.06
C ASN A 135 12.58 5.89 26.19
N PRO A 136 12.99 6.85 27.06
CA PRO A 136 12.25 8.07 27.30
C PRO A 136 12.30 9.09 26.15
N ASN A 137 13.20 8.88 25.18
CA ASN A 137 13.38 9.82 24.06
C ASN A 137 12.38 9.61 22.92
N TYR A 138 11.66 8.48 22.89
CA TYR A 138 10.69 8.23 21.82
C TYR A 138 9.37 8.98 22.06
N ARG A 139 8.85 9.57 20.97
CA ARG A 139 7.62 10.36 20.92
C ARG A 139 6.65 9.91 19.82
N ALA A 140 7.15 9.19 18.81
CA ALA A 140 6.38 8.68 17.68
C ALA A 140 6.54 7.17 17.56
N ILE A 141 5.48 6.51 17.08
CA ILE A 141 5.41 5.06 16.87
C ILE A 141 4.73 4.76 15.54
N GLY A 142 5.25 3.80 14.80
CA GLY A 142 4.59 3.11 13.72
C GLY A 142 4.57 1.62 13.97
N VAL A 143 3.53 0.94 13.53
CA VAL A 143 3.40 -0.52 13.64
C VAL A 143 2.96 -1.08 12.29
N GLY A 144 3.55 -2.22 11.92
CA GLY A 144 3.16 -3.00 10.77
C GLY A 144 3.15 -4.48 11.10
N ARG A 145 2.20 -5.19 10.52
CA ARG A 145 2.16 -6.65 10.55
C ARG A 145 1.91 -7.23 9.17
N ALA A 146 2.39 -8.45 8.95
CA ALA A 146 2.11 -9.22 7.74
C ALA A 146 1.97 -10.69 8.08
N TYR A 147 1.20 -11.39 7.26
CA TYR A 147 1.00 -12.83 7.36
C TYR A 147 1.34 -13.52 6.04
N SER A 148 1.96 -14.69 6.11
CA SER A 148 2.21 -15.54 4.94
C SER A 148 2.23 -17.01 5.34
N ASP A 149 1.35 -17.81 4.73
CA ASP A 149 1.31 -19.27 4.96
C ASP A 149 2.60 -19.98 4.57
N ASN A 150 3.37 -19.40 3.65
CA ASN A 150 4.60 -20.00 3.12
C ASN A 150 5.87 -19.50 3.82
N SER A 151 5.74 -18.79 4.92
CA SER A 151 6.87 -18.32 5.69
C SER A 151 7.02 -19.04 7.03
N SER A 152 8.26 -19.13 7.54
CA SER A 152 8.59 -19.90 8.72
C SER A 152 7.87 -19.44 9.99
N TYR A 153 7.57 -18.15 10.10
CA TYR A 153 6.90 -17.56 11.26
C TYR A 153 5.42 -17.28 11.03
N HIS A 154 4.93 -17.37 9.81
CA HIS A 154 3.59 -17.00 9.39
C HIS A 154 3.22 -15.54 9.68
N ASN A 155 3.29 -15.09 10.94
CA ASN A 155 3.04 -13.73 11.37
C ASN A 155 4.36 -12.99 11.60
N TYR A 156 4.48 -11.79 11.04
CA TYR A 156 5.61 -10.88 11.22
C TYR A 156 5.11 -9.53 11.72
N TRP A 157 5.79 -9.01 12.73
CA TRP A 157 5.46 -7.73 13.35
C TRP A 157 6.69 -6.84 13.38
N VAL A 158 6.47 -5.58 13.11
CA VAL A 158 7.49 -4.53 13.17
C VAL A 158 6.91 -3.34 13.92
N MET A 159 7.68 -2.78 14.84
CA MET A 159 7.41 -1.52 15.51
C MET A 159 8.61 -0.62 15.32
N ASP A 160 8.43 0.46 14.57
CA ASP A 160 9.39 1.55 14.42
C ASP A 160 9.02 2.68 15.38
N VAL A 161 10.03 3.25 16.04
CA VAL A 161 9.85 4.36 16.99
C VAL A 161 10.83 5.48 16.74
N GLY A 162 10.41 6.70 17.08
CA GLY A 162 11.22 7.87 16.85
C GLY A 162 11.02 9.00 17.85
N GLY A 163 12.00 9.91 17.94
CA GLY A 163 12.01 11.01 18.91
C GLY A 163 11.22 12.25 18.49
N ILE A 164 10.85 12.36 17.22
CA ILE A 164 10.08 13.49 16.68
C ILE A 164 8.66 13.01 16.37
N VAL A 165 7.66 13.79 16.79
CA VAL A 165 6.31 13.64 16.25
C VAL A 165 6.32 14.39 14.92
N ASP A 166 6.33 13.64 13.82
CA ASP A 166 6.26 14.23 12.50
C ASP A 166 4.86 14.82 12.31
N ALA A 167 4.84 16.11 11.95
CA ALA A 167 3.64 16.69 11.37
C ALA A 167 3.29 15.88 10.10
N GLN A 168 2.02 15.74 9.73
CA GLN A 168 1.58 15.01 8.53
C GLN A 168 2.46 15.38 7.33
N VAL A 169 3.58 14.71 7.20
CA VAL A 169 4.46 14.81 6.05
C VAL A 169 3.80 13.94 5.01
N ALA A 170 3.57 14.48 3.83
CA ALA A 170 3.14 13.66 2.69
C ALA A 170 4.12 12.47 2.60
N VAL A 171 3.64 11.28 2.92
CA VAL A 171 4.46 10.07 2.86
C VAL A 171 4.92 9.93 1.42
N PRO A 172 6.24 9.89 1.15
CA PRO A 172 6.70 9.58 -0.19
C PRO A 172 6.03 8.27 -0.60
N THR A 173 5.46 8.20 -1.77
CA THR A 173 4.94 6.94 -2.32
C THR A 173 6.13 6.02 -2.53
N MET A 174 6.48 5.24 -1.51
CA MET A 174 7.50 4.20 -1.67
C MET A 174 6.95 3.20 -2.67
N ASP A 175 7.68 2.99 -3.75
CA ASP A 175 7.35 1.97 -4.73
C ASP A 175 7.40 0.59 -4.06
N LEU A 176 6.23 0.04 -3.75
CA LEU A 176 6.10 -1.31 -3.21
C LEU A 176 6.31 -2.39 -4.28
N GLY A 177 6.57 -2.00 -5.51
CA GLY A 177 6.81 -2.90 -6.64
C GLY A 177 5.55 -3.54 -7.21
N TYR A 178 4.37 -3.09 -6.79
CA TYR A 178 3.09 -3.52 -7.32
C TYR A 178 2.52 -2.45 -8.23
N HIS A 179 2.52 -2.71 -9.53
CA HIS A 179 2.01 -1.80 -10.55
C HIS A 179 1.09 -2.54 -11.51
N ALA A 180 0.09 -1.86 -12.05
CA ALA A 180 -0.79 -2.41 -13.05
C ALA A 180 -1.06 -1.42 -14.18
N GLY A 181 -1.16 -1.97 -15.40
CA GLY A 181 -1.66 -1.25 -16.56
C GLY A 181 -2.84 -1.98 -17.15
N TRP A 182 -3.72 -1.25 -17.81
CA TRP A 182 -4.83 -1.86 -18.56
C TRP A 182 -4.29 -2.72 -19.71
N ALA A 183 -4.89 -3.91 -19.89
CA ALA A 183 -4.55 -4.82 -20.98
C ALA A 183 -5.77 -5.21 -21.83
N GLY A 184 -6.99 -5.00 -21.32
CA GLY A 184 -8.21 -5.27 -22.05
C GLY A 184 -9.42 -5.45 -21.12
N GLN A 185 -10.61 -5.36 -21.68
CA GLN A 185 -11.86 -5.60 -20.96
C GLN A 185 -12.98 -6.04 -21.90
N SER A 186 -14.01 -6.70 -21.34
CA SER A 186 -15.24 -6.99 -22.05
C SER A 186 -16.02 -5.71 -22.39
N PRO A 187 -16.90 -5.71 -23.41
CA PRO A 187 -17.71 -4.56 -23.76
C PRO A 187 -18.79 -4.25 -22.71
N ASP A 188 -19.40 -3.07 -22.83
CA ASP A 188 -20.62 -2.70 -22.13
C ASP A 188 -21.75 -3.72 -22.37
N VAL A 189 -22.67 -3.85 -21.42
CA VAL A 189 -23.77 -4.83 -21.50
C VAL A 189 -25.14 -4.18 -21.37
N THR A 190 -26.12 -4.81 -22.02
CA THR A 190 -27.54 -4.49 -21.82
C THR A 190 -28.21 -5.72 -21.20
N LEU A 191 -28.93 -5.53 -20.10
CA LEU A 191 -29.55 -6.57 -19.30
C LEU A 191 -31.03 -6.28 -19.08
N SER A 192 -31.84 -7.31 -18.87
CA SER A 192 -33.13 -7.17 -18.23
C SER A 192 -32.98 -7.14 -16.69
N PRO A 193 -33.95 -6.62 -15.94
CA PRO A 193 -33.93 -6.68 -14.48
C PRO A 193 -33.70 -8.13 -13.98
N GLY A 194 -32.71 -8.31 -13.09
CA GLY A 194 -32.31 -9.60 -12.52
C GLY A 194 -31.45 -10.46 -13.44
N GLN A 195 -31.32 -10.16 -14.72
CA GLN A 195 -30.42 -10.88 -15.63
C GLN A 195 -28.95 -10.66 -15.24
N THR A 196 -28.12 -11.68 -15.41
CA THR A 196 -26.68 -11.61 -15.13
C THR A 196 -25.85 -11.63 -16.40
N ALA A 197 -24.66 -11.02 -16.33
CA ALA A 197 -23.65 -11.10 -17.38
C ALA A 197 -22.26 -11.29 -16.78
N THR A 198 -21.43 -12.04 -17.49
CA THR A 198 -20.02 -12.20 -17.16
C THR A 198 -19.22 -11.02 -17.69
N MET A 199 -18.50 -10.36 -16.81
CA MET A 199 -17.58 -9.28 -17.13
C MET A 199 -16.14 -9.76 -16.94
N VAL A 200 -15.24 -9.23 -17.74
CA VAL A 200 -13.81 -9.58 -17.68
C VAL A 200 -12.97 -8.31 -17.84
N VAL A 201 -11.94 -8.18 -17.01
CA VAL A 201 -10.87 -7.21 -17.22
C VAL A 201 -9.51 -7.90 -17.11
N ALA A 202 -8.59 -7.45 -17.93
CA ALA A 202 -7.20 -7.87 -17.93
C ALA A 202 -6.32 -6.69 -17.50
N LEU A 203 -5.49 -6.91 -16.49
CA LEU A 203 -4.47 -5.95 -16.05
C LEU A 203 -3.09 -6.58 -16.24
N ARG A 204 -2.16 -5.81 -16.80
CA ARG A 204 -0.76 -6.20 -16.91
C ARG A 204 -0.04 -5.83 -15.61
N ASN A 205 0.69 -6.76 -15.04
CA ASN A 205 1.61 -6.48 -13.94
C ASN A 205 2.83 -5.72 -14.50
N ASN A 206 2.86 -4.41 -14.32
CA ASN A 206 3.97 -3.54 -14.71
C ASN A 206 5.00 -3.36 -13.61
N GLY A 207 4.77 -3.97 -12.43
CA GLY A 207 5.67 -3.94 -11.30
C GLY A 207 6.80 -4.98 -11.38
N TYR A 208 7.65 -4.96 -10.37
CA TYR A 208 8.70 -5.98 -10.21
C TYR A 208 8.31 -7.07 -9.19
N ARG A 209 7.16 -6.96 -8.51
CA ARG A 209 6.58 -8.00 -7.65
C ARG A 209 5.44 -8.74 -8.35
N GLY A 210 5.38 -10.06 -8.10
CA GLY A 210 4.28 -10.89 -8.58
C GLY A 210 3.02 -10.75 -7.73
N TRP A 211 1.87 -10.99 -8.33
CA TRP A 211 0.58 -11.10 -7.64
C TRP A 211 0.29 -12.58 -7.37
N TYR A 212 0.14 -12.94 -6.11
CA TYR A 212 -0.09 -14.32 -5.69
C TYR A 212 -1.51 -14.47 -5.14
N ARG A 213 -2.36 -15.21 -5.85
CA ARG A 213 -3.72 -15.49 -5.41
C ARG A 213 -3.71 -16.33 -4.13
N GLY A 214 -4.52 -15.94 -3.14
CA GLY A 214 -4.63 -16.61 -1.84
C GLY A 214 -3.60 -16.15 -0.80
N TYR A 215 -2.71 -15.20 -1.15
CA TYR A 215 -1.69 -14.69 -0.23
C TYR A 215 -2.03 -13.25 0.20
N PRO A 216 -2.40 -13.03 1.48
CA PRO A 216 -2.62 -11.68 2.01
C PRO A 216 -1.41 -10.77 1.76
N GLY A 217 -1.67 -9.50 1.39
CA GLY A 217 -0.62 -8.54 1.05
C GLY A 217 0.08 -8.76 -0.29
N GLN A 218 -0.30 -9.79 -1.05
CA GLN A 218 0.25 -10.10 -2.37
C GLN A 218 -0.82 -10.41 -3.42
N GLN A 219 -2.06 -10.63 -2.99
CA GLN A 219 -3.16 -10.93 -3.88
C GLN A 219 -3.69 -9.66 -4.52
N ALA A 220 -3.70 -9.60 -5.84
CA ALA A 220 -4.41 -8.56 -6.57
C ALA A 220 -5.91 -8.87 -6.59
N ASN A 221 -6.69 -7.93 -6.07
CA ASN A 221 -8.14 -7.92 -6.14
C ASN A 221 -8.62 -6.79 -7.06
N LEU A 222 -9.77 -6.99 -7.68
CA LEU A 222 -10.49 -5.95 -8.40
C LEU A 222 -11.54 -5.36 -7.46
N CYS A 223 -11.55 -4.06 -7.33
CA CYS A 223 -12.42 -3.34 -6.41
C CYS A 223 -13.23 -2.27 -7.12
N THR A 224 -14.31 -1.85 -6.48
CA THR A 224 -15.08 -0.69 -6.91
C THR A 224 -14.24 0.58 -6.72
N ALA A 225 -14.42 1.53 -7.65
CA ALA A 225 -13.75 2.83 -7.64
C ALA A 225 -14.76 3.95 -7.89
N ASP A 226 -14.36 5.18 -7.53
CA ASP A 226 -15.09 6.43 -7.74
C ASP A 226 -16.43 6.53 -6.94
N PRO A 227 -16.35 6.74 -5.61
CA PRO A 227 -15.16 6.67 -4.78
C PRO A 227 -14.67 5.23 -4.54
N LEU A 228 -13.42 5.09 -4.06
CA LEU A 228 -12.83 3.79 -3.73
C LEU A 228 -13.69 3.07 -2.68
N ASP A 229 -13.79 1.75 -2.84
CA ASP A 229 -14.54 0.86 -1.94
C ASP A 229 -16.06 1.17 -1.84
N THR A 230 -16.61 1.85 -2.83
CA THR A 230 -18.07 2.08 -2.90
C THR A 230 -18.83 0.76 -2.89
N GLN A 231 -19.80 0.62 -1.99
CA GLN A 231 -20.64 -0.56 -1.92
C GLN A 231 -21.62 -0.62 -3.09
N ARG A 232 -21.55 -1.66 -3.91
CA ARG A 232 -22.39 -1.85 -5.11
C ARG A 232 -23.29 -3.07 -4.99
N TRP A 233 -24.12 -3.09 -3.96
CA TRP A 233 -25.15 -4.10 -3.73
C TRP A 233 -26.12 -4.24 -4.91
N ASP A 234 -26.31 -3.13 -5.63
CA ASP A 234 -27.20 -3.03 -6.78
C ASP A 234 -26.72 -3.86 -7.99
N LEU A 235 -25.42 -4.03 -8.17
CA LEU A 235 -24.81 -4.76 -9.28
C LEU A 235 -24.17 -6.09 -8.88
N MET A 236 -24.01 -6.32 -7.59
CA MET A 236 -23.29 -7.48 -7.06
C MET A 236 -23.97 -8.81 -7.42
N ASP A 237 -23.18 -9.76 -7.93
CA ASP A 237 -23.59 -11.14 -8.12
C ASP A 237 -22.40 -12.08 -7.86
N GLY A 238 -22.41 -12.75 -6.69
CA GLY A 238 -21.35 -13.68 -6.28
C GLY A 238 -19.96 -13.05 -6.01
N TRP A 239 -19.87 -11.73 -5.81
CA TRP A 239 -18.62 -11.06 -5.47
C TRP A 239 -18.16 -11.43 -4.06
N PRO A 240 -16.84 -11.40 -3.76
CA PRO A 240 -16.32 -11.57 -2.39
C PRO A 240 -16.93 -10.61 -1.38
N SER A 241 -17.20 -9.37 -1.78
CA SER A 241 -17.98 -8.37 -1.01
C SER A 241 -18.56 -7.33 -1.97
N ALA A 242 -19.41 -6.42 -1.46
CA ALA A 242 -20.01 -5.39 -2.31
C ALA A 242 -19.01 -4.36 -2.87
N SER A 243 -17.75 -4.37 -2.41
CA SER A 243 -16.66 -3.55 -2.94
C SER A 243 -15.47 -4.34 -3.45
N ARG A 244 -15.35 -5.64 -3.14
CA ARG A 244 -14.35 -6.56 -3.69
C ARG A 244 -15.01 -7.44 -4.74
N ILE A 245 -14.73 -7.14 -6.01
CA ILE A 245 -15.47 -7.68 -7.16
C ILE A 245 -14.94 -9.05 -7.57
N ALA A 246 -13.62 -9.18 -7.68
CA ALA A 246 -12.95 -10.41 -8.11
C ALA A 246 -11.50 -10.46 -7.63
N THR A 247 -10.93 -11.68 -7.66
CA THR A 247 -9.48 -11.91 -7.59
C THR A 247 -8.98 -12.39 -8.95
N THR A 248 -7.66 -12.41 -9.16
CA THR A 248 -7.07 -12.99 -10.38
C THR A 248 -7.50 -14.44 -10.58
N THR A 249 -7.77 -14.82 -11.82
CA THR A 249 -8.16 -16.21 -12.16
C THR A 249 -6.99 -17.18 -12.07
N THR A 250 -5.75 -16.70 -12.24
CA THR A 250 -4.51 -17.48 -12.15
C THR A 250 -3.89 -17.41 -10.76
N ALA A 251 -3.17 -18.45 -10.36
CA ALA A 251 -2.50 -18.51 -9.06
C ALA A 251 -1.37 -17.47 -8.92
N TYR A 252 -0.71 -17.14 -10.02
CA TYR A 252 0.42 -16.21 -10.05
C TYR A 252 0.43 -15.36 -11.33
N VAL A 253 0.66 -14.06 -11.16
CA VAL A 253 0.87 -13.10 -12.25
C VAL A 253 2.21 -12.39 -12.01
N GLY A 254 3.24 -12.84 -12.70
CA GLY A 254 4.59 -12.27 -12.60
C GLY A 254 4.75 -10.93 -13.30
N PRO A 255 5.89 -10.26 -13.09
CA PRO A 255 6.25 -9.05 -13.83
C PRO A 255 6.11 -9.21 -15.35
N GLY A 256 5.46 -8.25 -15.99
CA GLY A 256 5.17 -8.26 -17.43
C GLY A 256 4.00 -9.15 -17.86
N GLN A 257 3.51 -10.03 -17.01
CA GLN A 257 2.38 -10.92 -17.30
C GLN A 257 1.03 -10.21 -17.17
N VAL A 258 -0.01 -10.82 -17.73
CA VAL A 258 -1.40 -10.31 -17.68
C VAL A 258 -2.20 -11.16 -16.71
N GLY A 259 -2.79 -10.52 -15.71
CA GLY A 259 -3.76 -11.10 -14.80
C GLY A 259 -5.18 -10.82 -15.27
N TRP A 260 -6.02 -11.85 -15.25
CA TRP A 260 -7.41 -11.78 -15.65
C TRP A 260 -8.31 -11.81 -14.42
N PHE A 261 -9.31 -10.93 -14.40
CA PHE A 261 -10.36 -10.86 -13.39
C PHE A 261 -11.69 -11.10 -14.06
N GLN A 262 -12.41 -12.10 -13.61
CA GLN A 262 -13.73 -12.47 -14.12
C GLN A 262 -14.75 -12.40 -12.99
N PHE A 263 -15.90 -11.80 -13.27
CA PHE A 263 -16.98 -11.63 -12.30
C PHE A 263 -18.34 -11.54 -12.99
N GLN A 264 -19.40 -11.69 -12.22
CA GLN A 264 -20.77 -11.52 -12.68
C GLN A 264 -21.29 -10.14 -12.23
N VAL A 265 -22.11 -9.54 -13.08
CA VAL A 265 -22.96 -8.40 -12.71
C VAL A 265 -24.40 -8.79 -12.87
N ARG A 266 -25.27 -8.26 -12.00
CA ARG A 266 -26.72 -8.45 -12.08
C ARG A 266 -27.38 -7.13 -12.44
N GLY A 267 -28.35 -7.16 -13.38
CA GLY A 267 -29.16 -6.00 -13.72
C GLY A 267 -30.05 -5.61 -12.53
N PRO A 268 -29.96 -4.38 -12.01
CA PRO A 268 -30.85 -3.86 -10.99
C PRO A 268 -32.32 -4.00 -11.39
N SER A 269 -33.22 -4.00 -10.40
CA SER A 269 -34.68 -4.08 -10.65
C SER A 269 -35.24 -2.86 -11.37
N THR A 270 -34.60 -1.71 -11.23
CA THR A 270 -35.01 -0.45 -11.85
C THR A 270 -34.31 -0.28 -13.20
N PRO A 271 -35.03 -0.07 -14.32
CA PRO A 271 -34.43 0.28 -15.59
C PRO A 271 -33.60 1.55 -15.49
N GLY A 272 -32.48 1.59 -16.20
CA GLY A 272 -31.56 2.75 -16.14
C GLY A 272 -30.17 2.44 -16.67
N ARG A 273 -29.27 3.42 -16.55
CA ARG A 273 -27.85 3.28 -16.87
C ARG A 273 -27.05 3.31 -15.58
N TYR A 274 -26.26 2.29 -15.37
CA TYR A 274 -25.42 2.09 -14.19
C TYR A 274 -23.96 2.05 -14.62
N VAL A 275 -23.11 2.84 -13.98
CA VAL A 275 -21.68 2.82 -14.24
C VAL A 275 -20.98 2.02 -13.13
N LEU A 276 -20.21 1.03 -13.51
CA LEU A 276 -19.31 0.29 -12.64
C LEU A 276 -17.89 0.69 -12.97
N ARG A 277 -17.26 1.48 -12.11
CA ARG A 277 -15.83 1.80 -12.16
C ARG A 277 -15.06 0.85 -11.26
N VAL A 278 -13.90 0.42 -11.74
CA VAL A 278 -13.09 -0.56 -11.02
C VAL A 278 -11.61 -0.18 -11.02
N ARG A 279 -10.91 -0.61 -9.97
CA ARG A 279 -9.47 -0.42 -9.82
C ARG A 279 -8.86 -1.65 -9.14
N GLY A 280 -7.62 -1.96 -9.50
CA GLY A 280 -6.87 -3.02 -8.81
C GLY A 280 -6.36 -2.58 -7.45
N VAL A 281 -6.26 -3.52 -6.52
CA VAL A 281 -5.67 -3.31 -5.19
C VAL A 281 -4.92 -4.57 -4.74
N ILE A 282 -3.81 -4.38 -4.05
CA ILE A 282 -3.18 -5.42 -3.23
C ILE A 282 -3.61 -5.13 -1.79
N ASP A 283 -4.61 -5.86 -1.31
CA ASP A 283 -5.17 -5.61 0.03
C ASP A 283 -4.09 -5.72 1.11
N GLY A 284 -4.04 -4.73 1.99
CA GLY A 284 -3.01 -4.62 3.03
C GLY A 284 -1.66 -4.06 2.55
N ALA A 285 -1.51 -3.74 1.25
CA ALA A 285 -0.28 -3.17 0.71
C ALA A 285 -0.51 -1.84 -0.02
N THR A 286 -1.17 -1.85 -1.19
CA THR A 286 -1.34 -0.64 -1.99
C THR A 286 -2.49 -0.74 -2.99
N TRP A 287 -3.06 0.41 -3.38
CA TRP A 287 -3.85 0.53 -4.58
C TRP A 287 -2.94 0.54 -5.81
N LEU A 288 -3.30 -0.25 -6.82
CA LEU A 288 -2.62 -0.20 -8.12
C LEU A 288 -3.02 1.09 -8.85
N GLU A 289 -2.37 1.39 -9.97
CA GLU A 289 -2.72 2.55 -10.79
C GLU A 289 -4.19 2.50 -11.21
N ASP A 290 -4.78 3.67 -11.44
CA ASP A 290 -6.12 3.78 -11.99
C ASP A 290 -6.04 3.93 -13.53
N PRO A 291 -6.28 2.87 -14.29
CA PRO A 291 -6.29 2.93 -15.74
C PRO A 291 -7.64 3.46 -16.32
N GLY A 292 -8.54 3.91 -15.44
CA GLY A 292 -9.84 4.43 -15.85
C GLY A 292 -10.83 3.37 -16.34
N VAL A 293 -10.74 2.15 -15.86
CA VAL A 293 -11.62 1.04 -16.27
C VAL A 293 -13.03 1.23 -15.74
N TYR A 294 -14.00 1.19 -16.65
CA TYR A 294 -15.42 1.20 -16.29
C TYR A 294 -16.28 0.48 -17.34
N TRP A 295 -17.47 0.13 -16.94
CA TRP A 295 -18.55 -0.32 -17.83
C TRP A 295 -19.81 0.51 -17.62
N THR A 296 -20.56 0.69 -18.70
CA THR A 296 -21.95 1.12 -18.66
C THR A 296 -22.84 -0.12 -18.76
N ILE A 297 -23.61 -0.39 -17.71
CA ILE A 297 -24.60 -1.46 -17.67
C ILE A 297 -25.96 -0.82 -17.91
N THR A 298 -26.59 -1.13 -19.03
CA THR A 298 -27.91 -0.60 -19.38
C THR A 298 -28.97 -1.65 -19.00
N VAL A 299 -29.94 -1.27 -18.16
CA VAL A 299 -31.05 -2.14 -17.77
C VAL A 299 -32.32 -1.66 -18.45
N ARG A 300 -33.03 -2.55 -19.16
CA ARG A 300 -34.27 -2.26 -19.86
C ARG A 300 -35.15 -3.51 -20.03
#